data_20ded533514c5f0c00cc6e590c2e5b46
#
_entry.id   20ded533514c5f0c00cc6e590c2e5b46
#
_cell.length_a   1.000
_cell.length_b   1.000
_cell.length_c   1.000
_cell.angle_alpha   90.00
_cell.angle_beta   90.00
_cell.angle_gamma   90.00
#
_symmetry.space_group_name_H-M   'P 1'
#
loop_
_entity.id
_entity.type
_entity.pdbx_description
1 polymer ?
#
loop_
_entity_poly.entity_id
_entity_poly.type
_entity_poly.pdbx_seq_one_letter_code
_entity_poly.pdbx_strand_id
1 'polypeptide(L)'
;EAAAHVFSHKGYEKATTKEIAEAADVSEGTLFNYFATKRELLIGVAKAYADEVAADIDSVQGETFEDMLAQLMANRFRRGQERRLFMLFLYESRLNADVHEYYVQEALHRIIAATEQRLTALIQTGVMRPVDPAIAARMMSATIMGFAALFELGVSIGTSSPEKLGADVTDIYLNGLRN
;
A
#
# COMPACT_ATOMS: atom_id res chain seq x y z
N GLU A 1 -11.60 1.69 -9.74
CA GLU A 1 -10.77 2.88 -10.01
C GLU A 1 -11.51 4.18 -9.65
N ALA A 2 -12.71 4.46 -10.19
CA ALA A 2 -13.48 5.69 -9.93
C ALA A 2 -13.72 5.92 -8.43
N ALA A 3 -14.14 4.90 -7.68
CA ALA A 3 -14.33 4.99 -6.24
C ALA A 3 -13.02 5.30 -5.49
N ALA A 4 -11.93 4.65 -5.87
CA ALA A 4 -10.60 4.91 -5.30
C ALA A 4 -10.18 6.38 -5.53
N HIS A 5 -10.43 6.90 -6.72
CA HIS A 5 -10.16 8.30 -7.05
C HIS A 5 -10.99 9.25 -6.17
N VAL A 6 -12.31 9.07 -6.12
CA VAL A 6 -13.20 9.96 -5.35
C VAL A 6 -12.89 9.89 -3.86
N PHE A 7 -12.72 8.69 -3.30
CA PHE A 7 -12.40 8.53 -1.88
C PHE A 7 -11.04 9.12 -1.51
N SER A 8 -10.02 8.94 -2.35
CA SER A 8 -8.68 9.47 -2.07
C SER A 8 -8.59 10.99 -2.12
N HIS A 9 -9.51 11.67 -2.82
CA HIS A 9 -9.51 13.13 -2.94
C HIS A 9 -10.47 13.82 -1.97
N LYS A 10 -11.64 13.22 -1.72
CA LYS A 10 -12.70 13.84 -0.89
C LYS A 10 -12.79 13.25 0.52
N GLY A 11 -12.19 12.10 0.76
CA GLY A 11 -12.40 11.31 1.97
C GLY A 11 -13.73 10.54 1.91
N TYR A 12 -13.91 9.59 2.82
CA TYR A 12 -15.08 8.72 2.84
C TYR A 12 -16.38 9.50 3.11
N GLU A 13 -16.41 10.35 4.14
CA GLU A 13 -17.63 11.04 4.56
C GLU A 13 -18.21 11.95 3.47
N LYS A 14 -17.36 12.73 2.80
CA LYS A 14 -17.78 13.72 1.79
C LYS A 14 -18.03 13.12 0.42
N ALA A 15 -17.52 11.94 0.13
CA ALA A 15 -17.77 11.25 -1.13
C ALA A 15 -19.22 10.78 -1.20
N THR A 16 -19.88 10.94 -2.36
CA THR A 16 -21.22 10.42 -2.61
C THR A 16 -21.21 9.30 -3.64
N THR A 17 -22.16 8.38 -3.54
CA THR A 17 -22.33 7.30 -4.52
C THR A 17 -22.66 7.83 -5.90
N LYS A 18 -23.37 8.96 -5.97
CA LYS A 18 -23.67 9.67 -7.22
C LYS A 18 -22.39 10.14 -7.92
N GLU A 19 -21.48 10.81 -7.21
CA GLU A 19 -20.20 11.26 -7.77
C GLU A 19 -19.32 10.08 -8.23
N ILE A 20 -19.35 8.97 -7.49
CA ILE A 20 -18.61 7.77 -7.86
C ILE A 20 -19.22 7.14 -9.12
N ALA A 21 -20.54 7.08 -9.24
CA ALA A 21 -21.24 6.58 -10.42
C ALA A 21 -20.96 7.47 -11.66
N GLU A 22 -21.00 8.80 -11.48
CA GLU A 22 -20.63 9.76 -12.52
C GLU A 22 -19.18 9.58 -12.97
N ALA A 23 -18.24 9.43 -12.03
CA ALA A 23 -16.83 9.21 -12.32
C ALA A 23 -16.55 7.84 -13.00
N ALA A 24 -17.43 6.86 -12.79
CA ALA A 24 -17.37 5.53 -13.39
C ALA A 24 -18.13 5.45 -14.74
N ASP A 25 -18.78 6.53 -15.17
CA ASP A 25 -19.65 6.59 -16.35
C ASP A 25 -20.79 5.54 -16.32
N VAL A 26 -21.41 5.39 -15.14
CA VAL A 26 -22.55 4.49 -14.94
C VAL A 26 -23.68 5.19 -14.18
N SER A 27 -24.88 4.62 -14.19
CA SER A 27 -25.95 5.09 -13.31
C SER A 27 -25.69 4.69 -11.86
N GLU A 28 -26.20 5.46 -10.91
CA GLU A 28 -26.13 5.12 -9.49
C GLU A 28 -26.85 3.79 -9.20
N GLY A 29 -27.94 3.48 -9.91
CA GLY A 29 -28.61 2.18 -9.85
C GLY A 29 -27.72 1.03 -10.30
N THR A 30 -26.91 1.25 -11.34
CA THR A 30 -25.89 0.26 -11.78
C THR A 30 -24.84 0.03 -10.71
N LEU A 31 -24.36 1.09 -10.07
CA LEU A 31 -23.39 0.99 -8.97
C LEU A 31 -23.96 0.14 -7.83
N PHE A 32 -25.22 0.38 -7.43
CA PHE A 32 -25.89 -0.36 -6.35
C PHE A 32 -26.20 -1.82 -6.69
N ASN A 33 -26.20 -2.22 -7.95
CA ASN A 33 -26.28 -3.64 -8.32
C ASN A 33 -25.02 -4.44 -7.96
N TYR A 34 -23.86 -3.77 -7.82
CA TYR A 34 -22.59 -4.41 -7.48
C TYR A 34 -22.20 -4.19 -6.01
N PHE A 35 -22.58 -3.06 -5.43
CA PHE A 35 -22.23 -2.67 -4.06
C PHE A 35 -23.47 -2.12 -3.37
N ALA A 36 -24.05 -2.86 -2.43
CA ALA A 36 -25.29 -2.47 -1.77
C ALA A 36 -25.13 -1.18 -0.94
N THR A 37 -23.93 -0.83 -0.52
CA THR A 37 -23.65 0.34 0.30
C THR A 37 -22.36 1.04 -0.10
N LYS A 38 -22.22 2.34 0.26
CA LYS A 38 -20.96 3.08 0.12
C LYS A 38 -19.80 2.42 0.90
N ARG A 39 -20.13 1.74 2.01
CA ARG A 39 -19.15 0.98 2.82
C ARG A 39 -18.63 -0.26 2.08
N GLU A 40 -19.50 -1.03 1.46
CA GLU A 40 -19.08 -2.17 0.63
C GLU A 40 -18.19 -1.72 -0.54
N LEU A 41 -18.50 -0.57 -1.11
CA LEU A 41 -17.67 0.03 -2.14
C LEU A 41 -16.27 0.40 -1.61
N LEU A 42 -16.17 0.95 -0.39
CA LEU A 42 -14.88 1.24 0.26
C LEU A 42 -14.10 -0.06 0.53
N ILE A 43 -14.76 -1.12 0.99
CA ILE A 43 -14.15 -2.44 1.18
C ILE A 43 -13.66 -3.01 -0.16
N GLY A 44 -14.44 -2.85 -1.23
CA GLY A 44 -14.05 -3.23 -2.59
C GLY A 44 -12.80 -2.49 -3.07
N VAL A 45 -12.67 -1.21 -2.74
CA VAL A 45 -11.45 -0.42 -3.03
C VAL A 45 -10.26 -0.95 -2.22
N ALA A 46 -10.45 -1.28 -0.94
CA ALA A 46 -9.39 -1.84 -0.11
C ALA A 46 -8.89 -3.19 -0.65
N LYS A 47 -9.80 -4.02 -1.15
CA LYS A 47 -9.47 -5.30 -1.79
C LYS A 47 -8.63 -5.10 -3.05
N ALA A 48 -9.10 -4.28 -3.97
CA ALA A 48 -8.38 -3.99 -5.21
C ALA A 48 -6.98 -3.41 -4.93
N TYR A 49 -6.88 -2.52 -3.95
CA TYR A 49 -5.59 -1.97 -3.50
C TYR A 49 -4.64 -3.06 -2.97
N ALA A 50 -5.12 -3.96 -2.13
CA ALA A 50 -4.29 -5.04 -1.58
C ALA A 50 -3.83 -6.02 -2.68
N ASP A 51 -4.71 -6.35 -3.63
CA ASP A 51 -4.40 -7.22 -4.76
C ASP A 51 -3.32 -6.57 -5.67
N GLU A 52 -3.42 -5.26 -5.94
CA GLU A 52 -2.44 -4.52 -6.72
C GLU A 52 -1.08 -4.46 -6.01
N VAL A 53 -1.05 -4.17 -4.72
CA VAL A 53 0.18 -4.15 -3.94
C VAL A 53 0.86 -5.52 -3.89
N ALA A 54 0.09 -6.59 -3.69
CA ALA A 54 0.62 -7.95 -3.69
C ALA A 54 1.20 -8.33 -5.07
N ALA A 55 0.50 -8.00 -6.16
CA ALA A 55 0.99 -8.25 -7.51
C ALA A 55 2.29 -7.47 -7.81
N ASP A 56 2.42 -6.23 -7.33
CA ASP A 56 3.66 -5.46 -7.47
C ASP A 56 4.83 -6.12 -6.75
N ILE A 57 4.63 -6.65 -5.53
CA ILE A 57 5.67 -7.34 -4.76
C ILE A 57 6.18 -8.55 -5.54
N ASP A 58 5.28 -9.30 -6.19
CA ASP A 58 5.62 -10.48 -6.98
C ASP A 58 6.29 -10.11 -8.32
N SER A 59 5.94 -8.96 -8.90
CA SER A 59 6.39 -8.54 -10.23
C SER A 59 7.76 -7.87 -10.25
N VAL A 60 8.24 -7.36 -9.11
CA VAL A 60 9.53 -6.67 -9.04
C VAL A 60 10.68 -7.61 -9.40
N GLN A 61 11.47 -7.19 -10.39
CA GLN A 61 12.62 -7.91 -10.90
C GLN A 61 13.85 -7.02 -10.85
N GLY A 62 15.03 -7.60 -10.61
CA GLY A 62 16.31 -6.90 -10.61
C GLY A 62 17.45 -7.88 -10.74
N GLU A 63 18.62 -7.41 -11.15
CA GLU A 63 19.82 -8.25 -11.25
C GLU A 63 20.35 -8.62 -9.86
N THR A 64 20.12 -7.73 -8.89
CA THR A 64 20.52 -7.91 -7.48
C THR A 64 19.31 -7.77 -6.57
N PHE A 65 19.45 -8.26 -5.33
CA PHE A 65 18.44 -8.01 -4.28
C PHE A 65 18.30 -6.51 -3.97
N GLU A 66 19.38 -5.77 -4.06
CA GLU A 66 19.47 -4.34 -3.87
C GLU A 66 18.60 -3.58 -4.89
N ASP A 67 18.72 -3.94 -6.18
CA ASP A 67 17.91 -3.37 -7.26
C ASP A 67 16.42 -3.66 -7.07
N MET A 68 16.09 -4.90 -6.70
CA MET A 68 14.69 -5.28 -6.44
C MET A 68 14.09 -4.49 -5.28
N LEU A 69 14.83 -4.34 -4.18
CA LEU A 69 14.36 -3.63 -3.00
C LEU A 69 14.21 -2.12 -3.29
N ALA A 70 15.21 -1.50 -3.92
CA ALA A 70 15.17 -0.10 -4.30
C ALA A 70 13.99 0.20 -5.25
N GLN A 71 13.75 -0.66 -6.23
CA GLN A 71 12.64 -0.52 -7.17
C GLN A 71 11.28 -0.65 -6.46
N LEU A 72 11.13 -1.65 -5.57
CA LEU A 72 9.91 -1.82 -4.78
C LEU A 72 9.62 -0.57 -3.94
N MET A 73 10.61 -0.07 -3.21
CA MET A 73 10.48 1.13 -2.39
C MET A 73 10.12 2.36 -3.24
N ALA A 74 10.84 2.59 -4.36
CA ALA A 74 10.56 3.69 -5.27
C ALA A 74 9.13 3.64 -5.84
N ASN A 75 8.65 2.45 -6.23
CA ASN A 75 7.29 2.25 -6.72
C ASN A 75 6.25 2.64 -5.66
N ARG A 76 6.44 2.21 -4.40
CA ARG A 76 5.54 2.58 -3.30
C ARG A 76 5.55 4.07 -2.99
N PHE A 77 6.71 4.70 -3.01
CA PHE A 77 6.83 6.14 -2.72
C PHE A 77 6.27 7.03 -3.84
N ARG A 78 6.27 6.57 -5.09
CA ARG A 78 5.76 7.31 -6.26
C ARG A 78 4.23 7.48 -6.26
N ARG A 79 3.48 6.52 -5.71
CA ARG A 79 2.03 6.40 -5.88
C ARG A 79 1.25 7.23 -4.84
N GLY A 80 1.03 8.53 -5.15
CA GLY A 80 0.35 9.44 -4.25
C GLY A 80 -1.11 9.07 -3.92
N GLN A 81 -1.86 8.49 -4.88
CA GLN A 81 -3.22 8.03 -4.63
C GLN A 81 -3.25 6.89 -3.61
N GLU A 82 -2.32 5.95 -3.70
CA GLU A 82 -2.22 4.83 -2.76
C GLU A 82 -1.90 5.30 -1.34
N ARG A 83 -1.03 6.30 -1.19
CA ARG A 83 -0.74 6.90 0.12
C ARG A 83 -1.98 7.50 0.76
N ARG A 84 -2.78 8.26 -0.02
CA ARG A 84 -4.05 8.83 0.47
C ARG A 84 -5.07 7.75 0.83
N LEU A 85 -5.17 6.69 0.03
CA LEU A 85 -6.02 5.54 0.35
C LEU A 85 -5.56 4.82 1.62
N PHE A 86 -4.26 4.62 1.79
CA PHE A 86 -3.71 4.06 3.02
C PHE A 86 -4.12 4.88 4.25
N MET A 87 -3.95 6.20 4.21
CA MET A 87 -4.35 7.08 5.31
C MET A 87 -5.86 7.05 5.55
N LEU A 88 -6.65 7.00 4.49
CA LEU A 88 -8.10 6.85 4.57
C LEU A 88 -8.49 5.55 5.27
N PHE A 89 -7.94 4.41 4.85
CA PHE A 89 -8.24 3.12 5.46
C PHE A 89 -7.79 3.03 6.91
N LEU A 90 -6.63 3.60 7.23
CA LEU A 90 -6.15 3.66 8.60
C LEU A 90 -7.11 4.47 9.50
N TYR A 91 -7.64 5.58 9.01
CA TYR A 91 -8.62 6.40 9.73
C TYR A 91 -9.96 5.67 9.86
N GLU A 92 -10.53 5.20 8.75
CA GLU A 92 -11.84 4.55 8.73
C GLU A 92 -11.87 3.23 9.50
N SER A 93 -10.77 2.48 9.53
CA SER A 93 -10.66 1.26 10.33
C SER A 93 -10.77 1.48 11.84
N ARG A 94 -10.54 2.69 12.31
CA ARG A 94 -10.73 3.06 13.72
C ARG A 94 -12.18 3.42 14.08
N LEU A 95 -12.97 3.78 13.07
CA LEU A 95 -14.34 4.26 13.23
C LEU A 95 -15.37 3.19 12.86
N ASN A 96 -15.01 2.28 11.98
CA ASN A 96 -15.90 1.31 11.38
C ASN A 96 -15.36 -0.11 11.55
N ALA A 97 -16.05 -0.95 12.33
CA ALA A 97 -15.60 -2.31 12.63
C ALA A 97 -15.43 -3.18 11.38
N ASP A 98 -16.37 -3.10 10.43
CA ASP A 98 -16.30 -3.88 9.17
C ASP A 98 -15.09 -3.46 8.31
N VAL A 99 -14.77 -2.16 8.28
CA VAL A 99 -13.57 -1.65 7.58
C VAL A 99 -12.32 -2.11 8.30
N HIS A 100 -12.33 -2.12 9.65
CA HIS A 100 -11.23 -2.66 10.45
C HIS A 100 -10.99 -4.13 10.16
N GLU A 101 -12.04 -4.95 10.25
CA GLU A 101 -11.95 -6.38 10.01
C GLU A 101 -11.38 -6.66 8.61
N TYR A 102 -11.96 -6.04 7.59
CA TYR A 102 -11.50 -6.26 6.23
C TYR A 102 -10.10 -5.68 5.97
N TYR A 103 -9.86 -4.40 6.28
CA TYR A 103 -8.60 -3.75 5.93
C TYR A 103 -7.43 -4.28 6.75
N VAL A 104 -7.60 -4.43 8.07
CA VAL A 104 -6.50 -4.87 8.95
C VAL A 104 -6.32 -6.38 8.89
N GLN A 105 -7.41 -7.17 9.00
CA GLN A 105 -7.31 -8.62 9.12
C GLN A 105 -7.16 -9.34 7.77
N GLU A 106 -7.61 -8.74 6.68
CA GLU A 106 -7.48 -9.36 5.36
C GLU A 106 -6.49 -8.62 4.46
N ALA A 107 -6.75 -7.34 4.13
CA ALA A 107 -5.97 -6.62 3.13
C ALA A 107 -4.51 -6.39 3.59
N LEU A 108 -4.31 -5.85 4.79
CA LEU A 108 -2.96 -5.58 5.31
C LEU A 108 -2.20 -6.88 5.60
N HIS A 109 -2.87 -7.90 6.16
CA HIS A 109 -2.26 -9.22 6.35
C HIS A 109 -1.81 -9.84 5.03
N ARG A 110 -2.61 -9.73 3.97
CA ARG A 110 -2.25 -10.23 2.63
C ARG A 110 -0.98 -9.57 2.09
N ILE A 111 -0.88 -8.24 2.19
CA ILE A 111 0.30 -7.49 1.77
C ILE A 111 1.56 -7.94 2.54
N ILE A 112 1.45 -8.03 3.87
CA ILE A 112 2.55 -8.48 4.72
C ILE A 112 2.93 -9.93 4.40
N ALA A 113 1.96 -10.82 4.22
CA ALA A 113 2.21 -12.22 3.89
C ALA A 113 2.90 -12.40 2.53
N ALA A 114 2.51 -11.63 1.51
CA ALA A 114 3.18 -11.64 0.21
C ALA A 114 4.65 -11.21 0.34
N THR A 115 4.92 -10.15 1.12
CA THR A 115 6.30 -9.71 1.42
C THR A 115 7.08 -10.79 2.16
N GLU A 116 6.50 -11.40 3.20
CA GLU A 116 7.12 -12.48 3.99
C GLU A 116 7.45 -13.70 3.12
N GLN A 117 6.54 -14.09 2.24
CA GLN A 117 6.74 -15.19 1.31
C GLN A 117 7.88 -14.90 0.32
N ARG A 118 7.94 -13.69 -0.22
CA ARG A 118 9.02 -13.26 -1.12
C ARG A 118 10.37 -13.26 -0.41
N LEU A 119 10.46 -12.72 0.80
CA LEU A 119 11.69 -12.75 1.60
C LEU A 119 12.12 -14.18 1.95
N THR A 120 11.18 -15.06 2.31
CA THR A 120 11.46 -16.47 2.57
C THR A 120 12.11 -17.13 1.36
N ALA A 121 11.58 -16.90 0.16
CA ALA A 121 12.16 -17.45 -1.08
C ALA A 121 13.59 -16.92 -1.32
N LEU A 122 13.85 -15.64 -1.09
CA LEU A 122 15.17 -15.03 -1.25
C LEU A 122 16.19 -15.57 -0.22
N ILE A 123 15.77 -15.86 0.99
CA ILE A 123 16.60 -16.51 2.02
C ILE A 123 16.92 -17.94 1.61
N GLN A 124 15.92 -18.72 1.14
CA GLN A 124 16.10 -20.11 0.72
C GLN A 124 17.03 -20.25 -0.48
N THR A 125 17.02 -19.29 -1.40
CA THR A 125 17.91 -19.26 -2.57
C THR A 125 19.30 -18.70 -2.28
N GLY A 126 19.55 -18.26 -1.04
CA GLY A 126 20.84 -17.69 -0.63
C GLY A 126 21.10 -16.26 -1.16
N VAL A 127 20.13 -15.63 -1.78
CA VAL A 127 20.21 -14.21 -2.23
C VAL A 127 20.21 -13.26 -1.04
N MET A 128 19.51 -13.64 0.02
CA MET A 128 19.43 -12.86 1.27
C MET A 128 20.00 -13.66 2.45
N ARG A 129 20.70 -13.00 3.38
CA ARG A 129 21.17 -13.62 4.61
C ARG A 129 20.00 -14.14 5.45
N PRO A 130 20.21 -15.18 6.28
CA PRO A 130 19.18 -15.65 7.20
C PRO A 130 18.75 -14.55 8.18
N VAL A 131 17.48 -14.21 8.15
CA VAL A 131 16.76 -13.32 9.10
C VAL A 131 15.39 -13.91 9.34
N ASP A 132 14.68 -13.44 10.38
CA ASP A 132 13.28 -13.77 10.55
C ASP A 132 12.45 -13.04 9.46
N PRO A 133 11.87 -13.76 8.49
CA PRO A 133 11.15 -13.15 7.38
C PRO A 133 9.89 -12.40 7.83
N ALA A 134 9.26 -12.85 8.93
CA ALA A 134 8.07 -12.21 9.48
C ALA A 134 8.41 -10.83 10.07
N ILE A 135 9.53 -10.71 10.79
CA ILE A 135 9.99 -9.43 11.31
C ILE A 135 10.44 -8.51 10.18
N ALA A 136 11.22 -9.02 9.22
CA ALA A 136 11.70 -8.24 8.08
C ALA A 136 10.54 -7.69 7.24
N ALA A 137 9.52 -8.50 6.94
CA ALA A 137 8.33 -8.05 6.21
C ALA A 137 7.58 -6.93 6.94
N ARG A 138 7.43 -7.04 8.26
CA ARG A 138 6.79 -6.01 9.08
C ARG A 138 7.60 -4.72 9.15
N MET A 139 8.92 -4.82 9.25
CA MET A 139 9.81 -3.66 9.22
C MET A 139 9.70 -2.92 7.88
N MET A 140 9.75 -3.63 6.75
CA MET A 140 9.59 -3.04 5.41
C MET A 140 8.23 -2.37 5.26
N SER A 141 7.16 -3.05 5.64
CA SER A 141 5.80 -2.49 5.60
C SER A 141 5.69 -1.24 6.48
N ALA A 142 6.20 -1.28 7.72
CA ALA A 142 6.17 -0.14 8.63
C ALA A 142 6.97 1.06 8.08
N THR A 143 8.09 0.83 7.41
CA THR A 143 8.87 1.89 6.77
C THR A 143 8.06 2.57 5.65
N ILE A 144 7.47 1.79 4.75
CA ILE A 144 6.64 2.32 3.65
C ILE A 144 5.44 3.10 4.22
N MET A 145 4.75 2.53 5.21
CA MET A 145 3.61 3.17 5.86
C MET A 145 4.01 4.44 6.60
N GLY A 146 5.16 4.44 7.29
CA GLY A 146 5.70 5.60 7.97
C GLY A 146 6.01 6.74 7.00
N PHE A 147 6.70 6.47 5.90
CA PHE A 147 6.94 7.47 4.86
C PHE A 147 5.66 7.95 4.20
N ALA A 148 4.70 7.06 3.93
CA ALA A 148 3.39 7.45 3.41
C ALA A 148 2.68 8.47 4.34
N ALA A 149 2.70 8.22 5.65
CA ALA A 149 2.14 9.14 6.63
C ALA A 149 2.88 10.48 6.67
N LEU A 150 4.23 10.48 6.66
CA LEU A 150 5.03 11.69 6.63
C LEU A 150 4.74 12.54 5.39
N PHE A 151 4.62 11.93 4.20
CA PHE A 151 4.22 12.63 2.98
C PHE A 151 2.86 13.30 3.10
N GLU A 152 1.84 12.58 3.56
CA GLU A 152 0.48 13.11 3.67
C GLU A 152 0.33 14.16 4.78
N LEU A 153 1.19 14.13 5.79
CA LEU A 153 1.29 15.18 6.82
C LEU A 153 2.11 16.39 6.38
N GLY A 154 2.67 16.39 5.17
CA GLY A 154 3.50 17.47 4.65
C GLY A 154 4.87 17.59 5.32
N VAL A 155 5.34 16.55 5.98
CA VAL A 155 6.67 16.51 6.59
C VAL A 155 7.72 16.33 5.51
N SER A 156 8.77 17.18 5.51
CA SER A 156 9.90 17.02 4.60
C SER A 156 10.64 15.72 4.87
N ILE A 157 10.86 14.92 3.83
CA ILE A 157 11.56 13.64 3.89
C ILE A 157 12.99 13.71 3.33
N GLY A 158 13.53 14.93 3.14
CA GLY A 158 14.90 15.15 2.68
C GLY A 158 15.10 15.02 1.16
N THR A 159 14.18 14.41 0.42
CA THR A 159 14.22 14.33 -1.05
C THR A 159 12.82 14.30 -1.65
N SER A 160 12.67 14.81 -2.87
CA SER A 160 11.42 14.72 -3.65
C SER A 160 11.44 13.57 -4.67
N SER A 161 12.61 12.91 -4.87
CA SER A 161 12.72 11.78 -5.80
C SER A 161 12.39 10.47 -5.12
N PRO A 162 11.32 9.77 -5.56
CA PRO A 162 11.00 8.42 -5.08
C PRO A 162 12.14 7.42 -5.28
N GLU A 163 12.89 7.55 -6.39
CA GLU A 163 14.03 6.69 -6.72
C GLU A 163 15.17 6.88 -5.71
N LYS A 164 15.51 8.15 -5.42
CA LYS A 164 16.54 8.45 -4.43
C LYS A 164 16.12 7.96 -3.05
N LEU A 165 14.86 8.19 -2.64
CA LEU A 165 14.36 7.71 -1.36
C LEU A 165 14.41 6.19 -1.28
N GLY A 166 14.01 5.49 -2.36
CA GLY A 166 14.10 4.03 -2.45
C GLY A 166 15.53 3.53 -2.30
N ALA A 167 16.49 4.16 -2.97
CA ALA A 167 17.90 3.80 -2.86
C ALA A 167 18.47 4.07 -1.45
N ASP A 168 18.22 5.24 -0.88
CA ASP A 168 18.70 5.60 0.47
C ASP A 168 18.14 4.66 1.55
N VAL A 169 16.84 4.32 1.46
CA VAL A 169 16.20 3.35 2.38
C VAL A 169 16.79 1.96 2.20
N THR A 170 17.02 1.54 0.96
CA THR A 170 17.64 0.24 0.65
C THR A 170 19.05 0.16 1.21
N ASP A 171 19.86 1.18 1.01
CA ASP A 171 21.22 1.24 1.56
C ASP A 171 21.23 1.10 3.09
N ILE A 172 20.35 1.83 3.79
CA ILE A 172 20.21 1.71 5.24
C ILE A 172 19.79 0.29 5.67
N TYR A 173 18.88 -0.34 4.93
CA TYR A 173 18.45 -1.71 5.23
C TYR A 173 19.56 -2.75 5.06
N LEU A 174 20.39 -2.61 4.03
CA LEU A 174 21.41 -3.59 3.70
C LEU A 174 22.72 -3.34 4.46
N ASN A 175 23.12 -2.10 4.62
CA ASN A 175 24.40 -1.72 5.18
C ASN A 175 24.29 -1.19 6.62
N GLY A 176 23.09 -0.84 7.06
CA GLY A 176 22.85 -0.29 8.41
C GLY A 176 23.36 1.15 8.57
N LEU A 177 23.49 1.58 9.82
CA LEU A 177 23.92 2.94 10.20
C LEU A 177 25.37 2.96 10.76
N ARG A 178 26.07 1.83 10.74
CA ARG A 178 27.46 1.72 11.24
C ARG A 178 28.42 1.67 10.06
N ASN A 179 29.55 2.39 10.21
CA ASN A 179 30.71 2.27 9.34
C ASN A 179 31.43 0.94 9.58
#